data_516171b6bb6704ea1f568a87c4e4aab2
#
_entry.id   516171b6bb6704ea1f568a87c4e4aab2
#
_cell.length_a   1.000
_cell.length_b   1.000
_cell.length_c   1.000
_cell.angle_alpha   90.00
_cell.angle_beta   90.00
_cell.angle_gamma   90.00
#
_symmetry.space_group_name_H-M   'P 1'
#
loop_
_entity.id
_entity.type
_entity.pdbx_description
1 polymer ?
#
loop_
_entity_poly.entity_id
_entity_poly.type
_entity_poly.pdbx_seq_one_letter_code
_entity_poly.pdbx_strand_id
1 'polypeptide(L)'
;GDLVRRVLLLACVLAWGLRLSWHVGRRSAGKGEDPRYAELLRSGDAGPARRAVLFIFAPQALTLFVVSLPVQAGMIEPGPVGWLGWVGVAVWLTGLSFEAVGDAQMSRFKADPAHKGTVADIGLWRYTRHPNYFGDAAVWTGIFIIAAERWPGVLTIPGPVLMTYLLAFGTGKRLLERSMRNRPGYRAYMRQTSGFVPLPRWLSRRLARDAG
;
A
#
# COMPACT_ATOMS: atom_id res chain seq x y z
N GLY A 1 6.92 -23.36 15.26
CA GLY A 1 6.39 -22.11 15.73
C GLY A 1 5.08 -22.28 16.50
N ASP A 2 4.71 -21.28 17.25
CA ASP A 2 3.44 -21.26 18.00
C ASP A 2 2.23 -21.31 17.07
N LEU A 3 1.24 -22.14 17.35
CA LEU A 3 0.08 -22.34 16.49
C LEU A 3 -0.79 -21.07 16.38
N VAL A 4 -0.99 -20.36 17.50
CA VAL A 4 -1.83 -19.15 17.54
C VAL A 4 -1.18 -18.06 16.68
N ARG A 5 0.13 -17.87 16.79
CA ARG A 5 0.88 -16.91 15.98
C ARG A 5 0.82 -17.25 14.49
N ARG A 6 0.98 -18.52 14.13
CA ARG A 6 0.86 -18.97 12.73
C ARG A 6 -0.51 -18.70 12.15
N VAL A 7 -1.57 -19.12 12.88
CA VAL A 7 -2.95 -18.89 12.44
C VAL A 7 -3.26 -17.40 12.32
N LEU A 8 -2.81 -16.61 13.29
CA LEU A 8 -2.99 -15.16 13.28
C LEU A 8 -2.33 -14.51 12.04
N LEU A 9 -1.05 -14.80 11.81
CA LEU A 9 -0.32 -14.26 10.64
C LEU A 9 -0.95 -14.72 9.32
N LEU A 10 -1.33 -15.99 9.22
CA LEU A 10 -2.02 -16.52 8.05
C LEU A 10 -3.35 -15.80 7.83
N ALA A 11 -4.15 -15.62 8.88
CA ALA A 11 -5.43 -14.91 8.79
C ALA A 11 -5.24 -13.44 8.35
N CYS A 12 -4.23 -12.75 8.91
CA CYS A 12 -3.90 -11.38 8.53
C CYS A 12 -3.52 -11.28 7.04
N VAL A 13 -2.63 -12.16 6.56
CA VAL A 13 -2.19 -12.16 5.16
C VAL A 13 -3.33 -12.53 4.21
N LEU A 14 -4.12 -13.55 4.55
CA LEU A 14 -5.24 -13.99 3.72
C LEU A 14 -6.34 -12.92 3.65
N ALA A 15 -6.73 -12.34 4.78
CA ALA A 15 -7.77 -11.31 4.81
C ALA A 15 -7.37 -10.07 3.97
N TRP A 16 -6.13 -9.61 4.14
CA TRP A 16 -5.59 -8.51 3.34
C TRP A 16 -5.47 -8.89 1.86
N GLY A 17 -4.83 -10.01 1.55
CA GLY A 17 -4.53 -10.43 0.18
C GLY A 17 -5.79 -10.75 -0.63
N LEU A 18 -6.78 -11.47 -0.04
CA LEU A 18 -8.05 -11.78 -0.70
C LEU A 18 -8.86 -10.51 -0.96
N ARG A 19 -8.91 -9.58 0.02
CA ARG A 19 -9.57 -8.29 -0.17
C ARG A 19 -8.92 -7.49 -1.29
N LEU A 20 -7.59 -7.39 -1.30
CA LEU A 20 -6.86 -6.63 -2.33
C LEU A 20 -7.05 -7.26 -3.70
N SER A 21 -6.91 -8.58 -3.81
CA SER A 21 -7.11 -9.33 -5.06
C SER A 21 -8.52 -9.13 -5.61
N TRP A 22 -9.53 -9.17 -4.75
CA TRP A 22 -10.91 -8.89 -5.12
C TRP A 22 -11.09 -7.46 -5.64
N HIS A 23 -10.55 -6.47 -4.92
CA HIS A 23 -10.64 -5.06 -5.32
C HIS A 23 -9.98 -4.80 -6.67
N VAL A 24 -8.74 -5.29 -6.86
CA VAL A 24 -7.98 -5.14 -8.10
C VAL A 24 -8.66 -5.90 -9.24
N GLY A 25 -9.10 -7.13 -9.01
CA GLY A 25 -9.80 -7.95 -10.00
C GLY A 25 -11.05 -7.26 -10.53
N ARG A 26 -11.91 -6.75 -9.63
CA ARG A 26 -13.11 -5.99 -10.04
C ARG A 26 -12.79 -4.72 -10.82
N ARG A 27 -11.73 -4.01 -10.42
CA ARG A 27 -11.31 -2.77 -11.08
C ARG A 27 -10.71 -3.02 -12.47
N SER A 28 -10.08 -4.16 -12.67
CA SER A 28 -9.40 -4.53 -13.92
C SER A 28 -10.30 -5.33 -14.87
N ALA A 29 -11.41 -5.86 -14.39
CA ALA A 29 -12.35 -6.62 -15.23
C ALA A 29 -12.80 -5.81 -16.45
N GLY A 30 -12.73 -6.42 -17.62
CA GLY A 30 -13.10 -5.80 -18.89
C GLY A 30 -12.12 -4.76 -19.43
N LYS A 31 -10.97 -4.54 -18.80
CA LYS A 31 -9.89 -3.68 -19.30
C LYS A 31 -8.82 -4.56 -19.94
N GLY A 32 -8.33 -4.11 -21.10
CA GLY A 32 -7.19 -4.76 -21.76
C GLY A 32 -5.90 -4.65 -20.96
N GLU A 33 -4.80 -5.10 -21.56
CA GLU A 33 -3.46 -5.01 -20.99
C GLU A 33 -3.07 -3.56 -20.65
N ASP A 34 -2.40 -3.37 -19.51
CA ASP A 34 -1.91 -2.04 -19.10
C ASP A 34 -0.87 -1.54 -20.13
N PRO A 35 -1.08 -0.37 -20.76
CA PRO A 35 -0.19 0.15 -21.81
C PRO A 35 1.27 0.25 -21.39
N ARG A 36 1.55 0.45 -20.09
CA ARG A 36 2.92 0.53 -19.56
C ARG A 36 3.66 -0.80 -19.68
N TYR A 37 2.97 -1.92 -19.44
CA TYR A 37 3.56 -3.25 -19.63
C TYR A 37 3.70 -3.57 -21.11
N ALA A 38 2.71 -3.25 -21.92
CA ALA A 38 2.78 -3.45 -23.36
C ALA A 38 3.97 -2.69 -23.98
N GLU A 39 4.21 -1.45 -23.60
CA GLU A 39 5.35 -0.65 -24.05
C GLU A 39 6.69 -1.24 -23.56
N LEU A 40 6.77 -1.61 -22.27
CA LEU A 40 7.96 -2.24 -21.69
C LEU A 40 8.33 -3.53 -22.42
N LEU A 41 7.35 -4.35 -22.79
CA LEU A 41 7.58 -5.62 -23.47
C LEU A 41 7.99 -5.44 -24.94
N ARG A 42 7.57 -4.36 -25.60
CA ARG A 42 7.91 -4.07 -27.01
C ARG A 42 9.28 -3.41 -27.20
N SER A 43 9.79 -2.70 -26.20
CA SER A 43 11.01 -1.90 -26.32
C SER A 43 12.29 -2.73 -26.13
N GLY A 44 13.16 -2.78 -27.17
CA GLY A 44 14.53 -3.34 -27.14
C GLY A 44 14.67 -4.75 -27.75
N ASP A 45 15.91 -5.20 -27.94
CA ASP A 45 16.31 -6.38 -28.72
C ASP A 45 16.07 -7.73 -28.00
N ALA A 46 15.84 -7.72 -26.68
CA ALA A 46 15.52 -8.92 -25.93
C ALA A 46 14.04 -9.29 -26.11
N GLY A 47 13.75 -10.53 -26.45
CA GLY A 47 12.39 -11.01 -26.66
C GLY A 47 11.44 -10.71 -25.49
N PRO A 48 10.10 -10.56 -25.74
CA PRO A 48 9.13 -10.15 -24.75
C PRO A 48 9.14 -10.99 -23.44
N ALA A 49 9.29 -12.31 -23.57
CA ALA A 49 9.34 -13.21 -22.42
C ALA A 49 10.54 -12.92 -21.48
N ARG A 50 11.74 -12.72 -22.06
CA ARG A 50 12.94 -12.40 -21.27
C ARG A 50 12.78 -11.03 -20.57
N ARG A 51 12.20 -10.06 -21.26
CA ARG A 51 11.92 -8.74 -20.68
C ARG A 51 10.90 -8.82 -19.55
N ALA A 52 9.83 -9.60 -19.70
CA ALA A 52 8.87 -9.85 -18.66
C ALA A 52 9.54 -10.42 -17.40
N VAL A 53 10.39 -11.44 -17.57
CA VAL A 53 11.12 -12.05 -16.46
C VAL A 53 12.03 -11.04 -15.77
N LEU A 54 12.89 -10.33 -16.51
CA LEU A 54 13.93 -9.48 -15.93
C LEU A 54 13.39 -8.16 -15.35
N PHE A 55 12.39 -7.55 -15.98
CA PHE A 55 11.93 -6.20 -15.61
C PHE A 55 10.58 -6.17 -14.90
N ILE A 56 9.83 -7.27 -14.91
CA ILE A 56 8.54 -7.36 -14.20
C ILE A 56 8.63 -8.41 -13.09
N PHE A 57 8.81 -9.69 -13.45
CA PHE A 57 8.66 -10.76 -12.47
C PHE A 57 9.81 -10.86 -11.48
N ALA A 58 11.07 -10.74 -11.89
CA ALA A 58 12.21 -10.86 -10.98
C ALA A 58 12.25 -9.71 -9.93
N PRO A 59 12.06 -8.42 -10.29
CA PRO A 59 11.95 -7.36 -9.29
C PRO A 59 10.75 -7.53 -8.37
N GLN A 60 9.60 -7.99 -8.89
CA GLN A 60 8.42 -8.27 -8.05
C GLN A 60 8.67 -9.43 -7.09
N ALA A 61 9.26 -10.53 -7.56
CA ALA A 61 9.59 -11.68 -6.73
C ALA A 61 10.54 -11.30 -5.59
N LEU A 62 11.61 -10.53 -5.90
CA LEU A 62 12.54 -10.03 -4.89
C LEU A 62 11.83 -9.11 -3.88
N THR A 63 11.00 -8.20 -4.37
CA THR A 63 10.21 -7.31 -3.51
C THR A 63 9.29 -8.11 -2.59
N LEU A 64 8.54 -9.07 -3.13
CA LEU A 64 7.64 -9.94 -2.35
C LEU A 64 8.41 -10.76 -1.32
N PHE A 65 9.57 -11.30 -1.69
CA PHE A 65 10.43 -12.03 -0.76
C PHE A 65 10.82 -11.16 0.43
N VAL A 66 11.35 -9.96 0.19
CA VAL A 66 11.79 -9.04 1.26
C VAL A 66 10.60 -8.56 2.09
N VAL A 67 9.48 -8.17 1.45
CA VAL A 67 8.28 -7.70 2.16
C VAL A 67 7.68 -8.80 3.03
N SER A 68 7.76 -10.07 2.62
CA SER A 68 7.22 -11.21 3.37
C SER A 68 8.12 -11.72 4.51
N LEU A 69 9.34 -11.20 4.69
CA LEU A 69 10.25 -11.64 5.76
C LEU A 69 9.59 -11.65 7.16
N PRO A 70 8.77 -10.66 7.57
CA PRO A 70 8.09 -10.71 8.87
C PRO A 70 7.15 -11.93 9.01
N VAL A 71 6.46 -12.29 7.93
CA VAL A 71 5.60 -13.48 7.92
C VAL A 71 6.44 -14.73 8.10
N GLN A 72 7.52 -14.87 7.34
CA GLN A 72 8.42 -16.02 7.38
C GLN A 72 9.03 -16.22 8.79
N ALA A 73 9.57 -15.14 9.39
CA ALA A 73 10.11 -15.18 10.74
C ALA A 73 9.05 -15.48 11.79
N GLY A 74 7.89 -14.83 11.73
CA GLY A 74 6.82 -15.03 12.69
C GLY A 74 6.20 -16.44 12.63
N MET A 75 6.20 -17.10 11.47
CA MET A 75 5.70 -18.47 11.31
C MET A 75 6.56 -19.53 12.01
N ILE A 76 7.85 -19.32 12.15
CA ILE A 76 8.77 -20.26 12.79
C ILE A 76 9.00 -19.98 14.27
N GLU A 77 8.59 -18.82 14.77
CA GLU A 77 8.74 -18.39 16.16
C GLU A 77 7.95 -19.30 17.12
N PRO A 78 8.59 -19.94 18.12
CA PRO A 78 7.93 -20.90 19.02
C PRO A 78 7.17 -20.23 20.17
N GLY A 79 7.36 -18.95 20.45
CA GLY A 79 6.77 -18.28 21.59
C GLY A 79 5.34 -17.80 21.34
N PRO A 80 4.48 -17.77 22.39
CA PRO A 80 3.11 -17.28 22.27
C PRO A 80 3.07 -15.79 21.87
N VAL A 81 1.93 -15.36 21.33
CA VAL A 81 1.66 -13.95 21.03
C VAL A 81 1.48 -13.19 22.33
N GLY A 82 2.35 -12.23 22.60
CA GLY A 82 2.27 -11.34 23.77
C GLY A 82 1.60 -10.01 23.42
N TRP A 83 1.75 -9.03 24.33
CA TRP A 83 1.09 -7.74 24.21
C TRP A 83 1.52 -6.94 22.96
N LEU A 84 2.81 -7.01 22.59
CA LEU A 84 3.33 -6.33 21.42
C LEU A 84 2.76 -6.91 20.11
N GLY A 85 2.56 -8.24 20.06
CA GLY A 85 1.88 -8.88 18.95
C GLY A 85 0.45 -8.38 18.77
N TRP A 86 -0.29 -8.16 19.87
CA TRP A 86 -1.65 -7.58 19.82
C TRP A 86 -1.65 -6.11 19.41
N VAL A 87 -0.62 -5.32 19.78
CA VAL A 87 -0.40 -3.98 19.19
C VAL A 87 -0.22 -4.07 17.68
N GLY A 88 0.55 -5.05 17.22
CA GLY A 88 0.71 -5.32 15.79
C GLY A 88 -0.63 -5.61 15.09
N VAL A 89 -1.50 -6.40 15.72
CA VAL A 89 -2.87 -6.67 15.22
C VAL A 89 -3.69 -5.37 15.14
N ALA A 90 -3.63 -4.52 16.16
CA ALA A 90 -4.35 -3.25 16.16
C ALA A 90 -3.87 -2.31 15.03
N VAL A 91 -2.56 -2.24 14.79
CA VAL A 91 -1.96 -1.48 13.66
C VAL A 91 -2.40 -2.09 12.32
N TRP A 92 -2.39 -3.41 12.20
CA TRP A 92 -2.86 -4.12 11.01
C TRP A 92 -4.34 -3.84 10.72
N LEU A 93 -5.22 -3.92 11.73
CA LEU A 93 -6.65 -3.61 11.59
C LEU A 93 -6.87 -2.16 11.16
N THR A 94 -6.12 -1.23 11.73
CA THR A 94 -6.15 0.18 11.32
C THR A 94 -5.76 0.32 9.85
N GLY A 95 -4.67 -0.32 9.42
CA GLY A 95 -4.21 -0.31 8.04
C GLY A 95 -5.25 -0.88 7.08
N LEU A 96 -5.78 -2.07 7.38
CA LEU A 96 -6.82 -2.71 6.57
C LEU A 96 -8.08 -1.83 6.44
N SER A 97 -8.47 -1.16 7.54
CA SER A 97 -9.61 -0.24 7.54
C SER A 97 -9.37 0.97 6.63
N PHE A 98 -8.19 1.60 6.72
CA PHE A 98 -7.81 2.71 5.84
C PHE A 98 -7.83 2.33 4.37
N GLU A 99 -7.29 1.16 4.06
CA GLU A 99 -7.23 0.64 2.70
C GLU A 99 -8.64 0.32 2.18
N ALA A 100 -9.42 -0.45 2.91
CA ALA A 100 -10.75 -0.87 2.49
C ALA A 100 -11.73 0.33 2.36
N VAL A 101 -11.75 1.23 3.34
CA VAL A 101 -12.61 2.42 3.32
C VAL A 101 -12.15 3.39 2.23
N GLY A 102 -10.83 3.63 2.10
CA GLY A 102 -10.27 4.49 1.06
C GLY A 102 -10.61 4.02 -0.35
N ASP A 103 -10.46 2.72 -0.61
CA ASP A 103 -10.81 2.10 -1.89
C ASP A 103 -12.32 2.17 -2.16
N ALA A 104 -13.16 1.92 -1.16
CA ALA A 104 -14.62 2.02 -1.29
C ALA A 104 -15.07 3.46 -1.59
N GLN A 105 -14.50 4.45 -0.89
CA GLN A 105 -14.78 5.87 -1.13
C GLN A 105 -14.39 6.29 -2.56
N MET A 106 -13.19 5.90 -3.01
CA MET A 106 -12.71 6.20 -4.36
C MET A 106 -13.56 5.51 -5.44
N SER A 107 -13.98 4.27 -5.20
CA SER A 107 -14.81 3.53 -6.13
C SER A 107 -16.19 4.18 -6.30
N ARG A 108 -16.84 4.59 -5.20
CA ARG A 108 -18.11 5.33 -5.23
C ARG A 108 -17.95 6.68 -5.91
N PHE A 109 -16.91 7.43 -5.58
CA PHE A 109 -16.62 8.73 -6.19
C PHE A 109 -16.46 8.63 -7.72
N LYS A 110 -15.77 7.62 -8.21
CA LYS A 110 -15.57 7.41 -9.66
C LYS A 110 -16.81 6.87 -10.38
N ALA A 111 -17.70 6.21 -9.66
CA ALA A 111 -18.95 5.69 -10.22
C ALA A 111 -19.99 6.79 -10.48
N ASP A 112 -19.89 7.94 -9.82
CA ASP A 112 -20.79 9.07 -10.00
C ASP A 112 -20.33 9.95 -11.16
N PRO A 113 -21.13 10.07 -12.26
CA PRO A 113 -20.80 10.92 -13.41
C PRO A 113 -20.61 12.41 -13.05
N ALA A 114 -21.27 12.90 -12.00
CA ALA A 114 -21.13 14.29 -11.55
C ALA A 114 -19.69 14.61 -11.07
N HIS A 115 -18.93 13.61 -10.66
CA HIS A 115 -17.56 13.77 -10.20
C HIS A 115 -16.51 13.60 -11.32
N LYS A 116 -16.93 13.41 -12.58
CA LYS A 116 -15.99 13.22 -13.70
C LYS A 116 -15.09 14.44 -13.87
N GLY A 117 -13.78 14.21 -13.83
CA GLY A 117 -12.77 15.28 -13.96
C GLY A 117 -12.45 16.04 -12.67
N THR A 118 -13.19 15.82 -11.59
CA THR A 118 -12.95 16.48 -10.30
C THR A 118 -11.96 15.73 -9.42
N VAL A 119 -11.58 16.31 -8.28
CA VAL A 119 -10.66 15.75 -7.30
C VAL A 119 -11.44 15.15 -6.13
N ALA A 120 -11.12 13.92 -5.76
CA ALA A 120 -11.74 13.24 -4.62
C ALA A 120 -11.27 13.85 -3.30
N ASP A 121 -12.00 14.83 -2.79
CA ASP A 121 -11.77 15.48 -1.51
C ASP A 121 -12.86 15.09 -0.50
N ILE A 122 -12.96 13.81 -0.20
CA ILE A 122 -14.02 13.18 0.61
C ILE A 122 -13.44 12.23 1.66
N GLY A 123 -14.12 12.04 2.78
CA GLY A 123 -13.78 11.03 3.79
C GLY A 123 -12.30 11.01 4.15
N LEU A 124 -11.65 9.84 4.03
CA LEU A 124 -10.23 9.66 4.32
C LEU A 124 -9.32 10.45 3.36
N TRP A 125 -9.77 10.71 2.13
CA TRP A 125 -9.06 11.51 1.13
C TRP A 125 -8.90 13.00 1.52
N ARG A 126 -9.57 13.44 2.57
CA ARG A 126 -9.37 14.76 3.19
C ARG A 126 -8.13 14.84 4.07
N TYR A 127 -7.70 13.70 4.62
CA TYR A 127 -6.60 13.63 5.58
C TYR A 127 -5.28 13.21 4.94
N THR A 128 -5.36 12.40 3.89
CA THR A 128 -4.22 12.00 3.08
C THR A 128 -4.65 11.82 1.62
N ARG A 129 -3.74 12.12 0.69
CA ARG A 129 -3.97 11.92 -0.75
C ARG A 129 -3.88 10.46 -1.18
N HIS A 130 -3.42 9.57 -0.29
CA HIS A 130 -3.22 8.15 -0.56
C HIS A 130 -3.61 7.30 0.66
N PRO A 131 -4.89 7.30 1.10
CA PRO A 131 -5.31 6.54 2.28
C PRO A 131 -5.10 5.04 2.13
N ASN A 132 -5.27 4.49 0.94
CA ASN A 132 -5.03 3.08 0.63
C ASN A 132 -3.53 2.72 0.72
N TYR A 133 -2.62 3.58 0.27
CA TYR A 133 -1.18 3.33 0.41
C TYR A 133 -0.69 3.44 1.85
N PHE A 134 -1.23 4.40 2.61
CA PHE A 134 -0.98 4.46 4.05
C PHE A 134 -1.51 3.20 4.74
N GLY A 135 -2.70 2.74 4.37
CA GLY A 135 -3.29 1.52 4.89
C GLY A 135 -2.42 0.30 4.64
N ASP A 136 -1.95 0.14 3.42
CA ASP A 136 -1.06 -0.96 3.02
C ASP A 136 0.27 -0.95 3.78
N ALA A 137 0.91 0.23 3.92
CA ALA A 137 2.10 0.39 4.75
C ALA A 137 1.86 0.03 6.22
N ALA A 138 0.69 0.42 6.76
CA ALA A 138 0.31 0.08 8.13
C ALA A 138 0.02 -1.42 8.32
N VAL A 139 -0.61 -2.09 7.34
CA VAL A 139 -0.81 -3.55 7.33
C VAL A 139 0.53 -4.26 7.48
N TRP A 140 1.50 -3.96 6.64
CA TRP A 140 2.81 -4.61 6.68
C TRP A 140 3.64 -4.21 7.91
N THR A 141 3.45 -3.00 8.42
CA THR A 141 4.03 -2.60 9.72
C THR A 141 3.41 -3.39 10.86
N GLY A 142 2.10 -3.63 10.86
CA GLY A 142 1.42 -4.45 11.85
C GLY A 142 1.92 -5.89 11.86
N ILE A 143 2.07 -6.51 10.68
CA ILE A 143 2.64 -7.86 10.52
C ILE A 143 4.08 -7.90 11.06
N PHE A 144 4.88 -6.87 10.76
CA PHE A 144 6.23 -6.74 11.30
C PHE A 144 6.25 -6.66 12.83
N ILE A 145 5.37 -5.88 13.44
CA ILE A 145 5.31 -5.75 14.91
C ILE A 145 4.96 -7.10 15.56
N ILE A 146 4.07 -7.90 14.95
CA ILE A 146 3.77 -9.26 15.41
C ILE A 146 5.01 -10.15 15.37
N ALA A 147 5.83 -10.06 14.32
CA ALA A 147 7.06 -10.83 14.18
C ALA A 147 8.18 -10.32 15.10
N ALA A 148 8.32 -8.98 15.20
CA ALA A 148 9.38 -8.30 15.95
C ALA A 148 9.24 -8.41 17.48
N GLU A 149 8.11 -8.94 17.97
CA GLU A 149 7.93 -9.23 19.40
C GLU A 149 9.00 -10.19 19.94
N ARG A 150 9.58 -11.00 19.08
CA ARG A 150 10.62 -11.98 19.44
C ARG A 150 11.84 -11.83 18.53
N TRP A 151 13.01 -12.11 19.11
CA TRP A 151 14.23 -12.23 18.32
C TRP A 151 14.24 -13.58 17.56
N PRO A 152 14.58 -13.64 16.27
CA PRO A 152 15.17 -12.59 15.43
C PRO A 152 14.17 -11.78 14.56
N GLY A 153 12.88 -11.80 14.87
CA GLY A 153 11.84 -11.13 14.07
C GLY A 153 12.10 -9.65 13.81
N VAL A 154 12.75 -8.94 14.73
CA VAL A 154 13.14 -7.53 14.54
C VAL A 154 14.05 -7.32 13.31
N LEU A 155 14.82 -8.32 12.88
CA LEU A 155 15.67 -8.25 11.69
C LEU A 155 14.89 -8.17 10.39
N THR A 156 13.58 -8.41 10.43
CA THR A 156 12.70 -8.36 9.26
C THR A 156 12.19 -6.94 8.94
N ILE A 157 12.69 -5.92 9.65
CA ILE A 157 12.38 -4.50 9.40
C ILE A 157 12.59 -4.06 7.94
N PRO A 158 13.50 -4.62 7.14
CA PRO A 158 13.57 -4.28 5.72
C PRO A 158 12.26 -4.49 4.95
N GLY A 159 11.40 -5.42 5.38
CA GLY A 159 10.11 -5.69 4.76
C GLY A 159 9.18 -4.46 4.77
N PRO A 160 8.71 -3.98 5.93
CA PRO A 160 7.84 -2.81 5.99
C PRO A 160 8.52 -1.53 5.53
N VAL A 161 9.83 -1.38 5.69
CA VAL A 161 10.58 -0.23 5.19
C VAL A 161 10.56 -0.19 3.67
N LEU A 162 10.85 -1.31 2.99
CA LEU A 162 10.78 -1.42 1.53
C LEU A 162 9.37 -1.13 1.03
N MET A 163 8.36 -1.75 1.65
CA MET A 163 6.96 -1.53 1.28
C MET A 163 6.58 -0.05 1.37
N THR A 164 6.84 0.58 2.52
CA THR A 164 6.56 1.99 2.74
C THR A 164 7.32 2.88 1.75
N TYR A 165 8.59 2.57 1.48
CA TYR A 165 9.40 3.31 0.51
C TYR A 165 8.80 3.24 -0.90
N LEU A 166 8.43 2.05 -1.37
CA LEU A 166 7.85 1.87 -2.70
C LEU A 166 6.52 2.61 -2.84
N LEU A 167 5.67 2.58 -1.82
CA LEU A 167 4.38 3.27 -1.82
C LEU A 167 4.51 4.79 -1.74
N ALA A 168 5.36 5.30 -0.85
CA ALA A 168 5.48 6.74 -0.59
C ALA A 168 6.41 7.47 -1.57
N PHE A 169 7.50 6.84 -1.99
CA PHE A 169 8.58 7.48 -2.75
C PHE A 169 8.89 6.81 -4.09
N GLY A 170 8.56 5.52 -4.23
CA GLY A 170 8.81 4.73 -5.43
C GLY A 170 7.74 4.90 -6.51
N THR A 171 7.21 3.78 -6.96
CA THR A 171 6.26 3.68 -8.08
C THR A 171 4.81 4.04 -7.73
N GLY A 172 4.45 4.07 -6.44
CA GLY A 172 3.07 4.31 -6.01
C GLY A 172 2.65 5.77 -6.17
N LYS A 173 2.84 6.56 -5.12
CA LYS A 173 2.38 7.96 -5.00
C LYS A 173 2.92 8.87 -6.09
N ARG A 174 4.24 8.83 -6.37
CA ARG A 174 4.88 9.79 -7.29
C ARG A 174 4.34 9.71 -8.72
N LEU A 175 4.15 8.50 -9.24
CA LEU A 175 3.61 8.31 -10.59
C LEU A 175 2.17 8.79 -10.69
N LEU A 176 1.35 8.46 -9.70
CA LEU A 176 -0.05 8.88 -9.67
C LEU A 176 -0.18 10.41 -9.57
N GLU A 177 0.57 11.06 -8.68
CA GLU A 177 0.52 12.51 -8.52
C GLU A 177 1.02 13.24 -9.77
N ARG A 178 2.03 12.71 -10.48
CA ARG A 178 2.48 13.28 -11.76
C ARG A 178 1.37 13.28 -12.80
N SER A 179 0.64 12.17 -12.94
CA SER A 179 -0.46 12.06 -13.91
C SER A 179 -1.66 12.97 -13.56
N MET A 180 -1.83 13.30 -12.26
CA MET A 180 -2.94 14.12 -11.78
C MET A 180 -2.61 15.62 -11.67
N ARG A 181 -1.35 16.00 -11.74
CA ARG A 181 -0.88 17.38 -11.47
C ARG A 181 -1.54 18.46 -12.34
N ASN A 182 -1.96 18.10 -13.55
CA ASN A 182 -2.61 19.00 -14.51
C ASN A 182 -4.13 19.03 -14.38
N ARG A 183 -4.73 18.25 -13.49
CA ARG A 183 -6.18 18.29 -13.27
C ARG A 183 -6.59 19.59 -12.54
N PRO A 184 -7.69 20.23 -12.94
CA PRO A 184 -8.24 21.38 -12.25
C PRO A 184 -8.43 21.09 -10.75
N GLY A 185 -8.00 21.99 -9.89
CA GLY A 185 -8.14 21.87 -8.43
C GLY A 185 -7.12 20.95 -7.74
N TYR A 186 -6.40 20.08 -8.47
CA TYR A 186 -5.48 19.11 -7.83
C TYR A 186 -4.31 19.80 -7.09
N ARG A 187 -3.75 20.89 -7.64
CA ARG A 187 -2.69 21.66 -6.98
C ARG A 187 -3.18 22.30 -5.66
N ALA A 188 -4.41 22.79 -5.63
CA ALA A 188 -5.02 23.33 -4.40
C ALA A 188 -5.22 22.23 -3.36
N TYR A 189 -5.69 21.05 -3.78
CA TYR A 189 -5.82 19.87 -2.94
C TYR A 189 -4.49 19.42 -2.35
N MET A 190 -3.40 19.40 -3.14
CA MET A 190 -2.04 19.06 -2.67
C MET A 190 -1.55 19.99 -1.56
N ARG A 191 -1.88 21.29 -1.62
CA ARG A 191 -1.48 22.28 -0.59
C ARG A 191 -2.24 22.11 0.74
N GLN A 192 -3.39 21.45 0.71
CA GLN A 192 -4.27 21.33 1.88
C GLN A 192 -4.25 19.95 2.53
N THR A 193 -3.75 18.94 1.80
CA THR A 193 -3.88 17.54 2.21
C THR A 193 -2.52 16.86 2.21
N SER A 194 -2.22 16.16 3.30
CA SER A 194 -0.97 15.41 3.46
C SER A 194 -0.75 14.44 2.31
N GLY A 195 0.53 14.21 1.98
CA GLY A 195 0.93 13.34 0.88
C GLY A 195 0.80 11.86 1.17
N PHE A 196 0.96 11.44 2.42
CA PHE A 196 1.02 10.01 2.77
C PHE A 196 0.41 9.74 4.15
N VAL A 197 0.97 10.29 5.23
CA VAL A 197 0.43 10.10 6.57
C VAL A 197 -0.86 10.91 6.73
N PRO A 198 -1.94 10.32 7.27
CA PRO A 198 -3.18 11.05 7.51
C PRO A 198 -2.97 12.16 8.54
N LEU A 199 -3.20 13.41 8.13
CA LEU A 199 -3.07 14.57 8.99
C LEU A 199 -4.32 15.45 8.89
N PRO A 200 -4.77 16.08 9.99
CA PRO A 200 -5.78 17.11 9.94
C PRO A 200 -5.34 18.26 9.02
N ARG A 201 -6.28 18.86 8.29
CA ARG A 201 -5.99 19.91 7.30
C ARG A 201 -5.25 21.12 7.88
N TRP A 202 -5.60 21.52 9.09
CA TRP A 202 -4.92 22.63 9.73
C TRP A 202 -3.41 22.37 9.90
N LEU A 203 -3.05 21.14 10.26
CA LEU A 203 -1.64 20.73 10.41
C LEU A 203 -0.95 20.59 9.04
N SER A 204 -1.63 19.98 8.06
CA SER A 204 -1.10 19.86 6.70
C SER A 204 -0.81 21.24 6.08
N ARG A 205 -1.70 22.22 6.27
CA ARG A 205 -1.52 23.60 5.79
C ARG A 205 -0.36 24.30 6.48
N ARG A 206 -0.18 24.09 7.80
CA ARG A 206 0.94 24.67 8.56
C ARG A 206 2.26 24.13 8.03
N LEU A 207 2.41 22.81 7.96
CA LEU A 207 3.63 22.17 7.44
C LEU A 207 3.94 22.57 5.99
N ALA A 208 2.93 22.79 5.16
CA ALA A 208 3.13 23.25 3.78
C ALA A 208 3.60 24.72 3.68
N ARG A 209 3.28 25.58 4.67
CA ARG A 209 3.78 26.96 4.74
C ARG A 209 5.23 27.01 5.22
N ASP A 210 5.58 26.14 6.16
CA ASP A 210 6.91 26.11 6.77
C ASP A 210 7.98 25.48 5.83
N ALA A 211 7.54 24.80 4.76
CA ALA A 211 8.41 24.12 3.77
C ALA A 211 8.60 24.91 2.46
N GLY A 212 7.97 26.07 2.28
CA GLY A 212 8.06 26.92 1.07
C GLY A 212 8.65 28.26 1.33
#